data_325369c7306bdd485ce60f14681fb2bf
#
_entry.id   325369c7306bdd485ce60f14681fb2bf
#
_cell.length_a   1.000
_cell.length_b   1.000
_cell.length_c   1.000
_cell.angle_alpha   90.00
_cell.angle_beta   90.00
_cell.angle_gamma   90.00
#
_symmetry.space_group_name_H-M   'P 1'
#
loop_
_entity.id
_entity.type
_entity.pdbx_description
1 polymer ?
#
loop_
_entity_poly.entity_id
_entity_poly.type
_entity_poly.pdbx_seq_one_letter_code
_entity_poly.pdbx_strand_id
1 'polypeptide(L)'
;MSVAGRVILVAFGALAIVLGLGVVSLLTSEGVPTPNPSPTQEQVEQTLLLQVLDGDGYARGNVVIGIEPPGTDPLTVLIAMPASVLVPQGDDSVTLGVTPQSADTLAAVTAIEQGFGLRIDAGLTLDRLAFAGLVDGVDGVWVELDRPVLLPAIGEEDRLRVLGPGWVKLDGIAAADYAVLRIPGESETDRVERFLGLLEDALERLPRTDDQMRQLLTSLGSLAQSTVPTDDLVPFLKTVRADIGSDRVRAEVLPVELIRGGARPASIAAPDADALVQALFPDARVTPEGTGMTG
;
A
#
# COMPACT_ATOMS: atom_id res chain seq x y z
N MET A 1 4.55 -45.01 -53.54
CA MET A 1 4.71 -43.77 -54.27
C MET A 1 5.10 -42.74 -53.22
N SER A 2 6.40 -42.47 -52.98
CA SER A 2 7.22 -41.47 -53.65
C SER A 2 6.66 -40.06 -53.45
N VAL A 3 7.30 -39.02 -52.91
CA VAL A 3 8.70 -38.61 -52.93
C VAL A 3 8.86 -37.41 -51.99
N ALA A 4 9.98 -37.38 -51.26
CA ALA A 4 10.94 -36.32 -51.07
C ALA A 4 10.42 -34.96 -50.54
N GLY A 5 10.88 -34.41 -49.48
CA GLY A 5 12.29 -34.11 -49.16
C GLY A 5 12.63 -32.68 -49.57
N ARG A 6 12.86 -31.80 -48.59
CA ARG A 6 13.84 -30.71 -48.73
C ARG A 6 14.27 -30.16 -47.38
N VAL A 7 15.45 -30.60 -47.00
CA VAL A 7 16.36 -29.94 -46.06
C VAL A 7 16.87 -28.67 -46.72
N ILE A 8 16.87 -27.54 -46.03
CA ILE A 8 17.73 -26.40 -46.36
C ILE A 8 18.54 -26.06 -45.13
N LEU A 9 19.79 -26.41 -45.24
CA LEU A 9 20.93 -26.05 -44.43
C LEU A 9 21.58 -24.81 -45.06
N VAL A 10 21.78 -23.75 -44.33
CA VAL A 10 22.72 -22.66 -44.67
C VAL A 10 23.24 -22.16 -43.34
N ALA A 11 24.37 -22.57 -42.95
CA ALA A 11 25.76 -22.24 -43.25
C ALA A 11 26.23 -20.96 -42.55
N PHE A 12 27.05 -21.21 -41.59
CA PHE A 12 28.19 -20.48 -41.03
C PHE A 12 28.72 -19.31 -41.89
N GLY A 13 28.94 -18.19 -41.23
CA GLY A 13 29.81 -17.12 -41.66
C GLY A 13 30.80 -16.80 -40.56
N ALA A 14 32.00 -17.25 -40.72
CA ALA A 14 33.10 -17.12 -39.79
C ALA A 14 33.92 -15.84 -40.04
N LEU A 15 34.49 -15.32 -38.98
CA LEU A 15 35.87 -14.86 -38.83
C LEU A 15 36.36 -13.63 -39.62
N ALA A 16 36.66 -12.59 -38.92
CA ALA A 16 37.79 -11.72 -39.27
C ALA A 16 38.56 -11.33 -38.00
N ILE A 17 39.67 -12.04 -37.78
CA ILE A 17 40.76 -11.66 -36.90
C ILE A 17 41.60 -10.65 -37.68
N VAL A 18 41.78 -9.44 -37.14
CA VAL A 18 42.87 -8.55 -37.57
C VAL A 18 43.80 -8.33 -36.39
N LEU A 19 44.92 -8.99 -36.45
CA LEU A 19 46.14 -8.71 -35.69
C LEU A 19 46.72 -7.39 -36.16
N GLY A 20 46.79 -6.42 -35.30
CA GLY A 20 47.56 -5.19 -35.47
C GLY A 20 48.55 -5.03 -34.32
N LEU A 21 49.79 -5.48 -34.56
CA LEU A 21 50.95 -5.16 -33.76
C LEU A 21 51.35 -3.70 -34.01
N GLY A 22 51.62 -2.96 -32.96
CA GLY A 22 52.47 -1.81 -33.11
C GLY A 22 52.33 -0.70 -32.10
N VAL A 23 53.38 -0.51 -31.37
CA VAL A 23 53.93 0.70 -30.75
C VAL A 23 53.64 0.90 -29.27
N VAL A 24 54.61 0.49 -28.51
CA VAL A 24 54.90 0.98 -27.15
C VAL A 24 55.19 2.47 -27.21
N SER A 25 54.38 3.28 -26.58
CA SER A 25 54.70 4.64 -26.16
C SER A 25 54.61 4.70 -24.66
N LEU A 26 55.76 4.71 -24.05
CA LEU A 26 56.00 5.20 -22.68
C LEU A 26 55.68 6.68 -22.64
N LEU A 27 54.58 7.11 -22.07
CA LEU A 27 54.35 8.45 -21.61
C LEU A 27 53.52 8.41 -20.32
N THR A 28 54.15 8.80 -19.25
CA THR A 28 53.67 9.46 -18.04
C THR A 28 52.30 9.02 -17.52
N SER A 29 52.35 8.38 -16.36
CA SER A 29 51.22 8.12 -15.47
C SER A 29 50.60 9.43 -15.01
N GLU A 30 49.67 9.98 -15.77
CA GLU A 30 48.61 10.80 -15.20
C GLU A 30 47.56 9.84 -14.66
N GLY A 31 47.29 9.98 -13.34
CA GLY A 31 46.35 9.10 -12.64
C GLY A 31 44.99 9.09 -13.34
N VAL A 32 44.60 7.90 -13.80
CA VAL A 32 43.21 7.65 -14.19
C VAL A 32 42.34 8.10 -13.00
N PRO A 33 41.47 9.10 -13.16
CA PRO A 33 40.55 9.42 -12.08
C PRO A 33 39.74 8.14 -11.82
N THR A 34 39.93 7.56 -10.64
CA THR A 34 39.04 6.53 -10.13
C THR A 34 37.63 7.12 -10.25
N PRO A 35 36.66 6.43 -10.92
CA PRO A 35 35.32 6.91 -10.92
C PRO A 35 34.91 7.06 -9.44
N ASN A 36 34.60 8.30 -9.05
CA ASN A 36 33.97 8.54 -7.75
C ASN A 36 32.83 7.53 -7.65
N PRO A 37 32.75 6.72 -6.58
CA PRO A 37 31.58 5.92 -6.37
C PRO A 37 30.40 6.91 -6.46
N SER A 38 29.47 6.63 -7.37
CA SER A 38 28.20 7.36 -7.42
C SER A 38 27.70 7.43 -5.98
N PRO A 39 27.25 8.59 -5.48
CA PRO A 39 26.71 8.64 -4.14
C PRO A 39 25.70 7.49 -4.05
N THR A 40 25.90 6.60 -3.10
CA THR A 40 24.94 5.58 -2.74
C THR A 40 23.65 6.36 -2.52
N GLN A 41 22.64 6.15 -3.38
CA GLN A 41 21.32 6.73 -3.12
C GLN A 41 20.98 6.23 -1.72
N GLU A 42 20.91 7.14 -0.78
CA GLU A 42 20.38 6.85 0.55
C GLU A 42 19.01 6.22 0.29
N GLN A 43 18.89 4.95 0.62
CA GLN A 43 17.60 4.25 0.52
C GLN A 43 16.73 4.83 1.61
N VAL A 44 15.85 5.73 1.20
CA VAL A 44 14.89 6.39 2.07
C VAL A 44 13.68 5.47 2.22
N GLU A 45 13.11 5.45 3.40
CA GLU A 45 11.83 4.79 3.67
C GLU A 45 10.78 5.19 2.62
N GLN A 46 10.06 4.21 2.08
CA GLN A 46 8.98 4.41 1.11
C GLN A 46 7.62 4.23 1.79
N THR A 47 6.66 5.09 1.49
CA THR A 47 5.35 5.09 2.14
C THR A 47 4.20 5.10 1.14
N LEU A 48 3.15 4.32 1.45
CA LEU A 48 1.91 4.24 0.69
C LEU A 48 0.70 4.42 1.62
N LEU A 49 -0.17 5.37 1.31
CA LEU A 49 -1.51 5.43 1.88
C LEU A 49 -2.45 4.52 1.08
N LEU A 50 -3.02 3.51 1.71
CA LEU A 50 -4.07 2.68 1.14
C LEU A 50 -5.41 3.00 1.81
N GLN A 51 -6.43 3.32 1.01
CA GLN A 51 -7.79 3.57 1.49
C GLN A 51 -8.80 2.63 0.83
N VAL A 52 -9.80 2.20 1.60
CA VAL A 52 -10.94 1.43 1.11
C VAL A 52 -12.22 2.17 1.41
N LEU A 53 -12.98 2.47 0.34
CA LEU A 53 -14.22 3.24 0.42
C LEU A 53 -15.43 2.32 0.62
N ASP A 54 -16.43 2.83 1.34
CA ASP A 54 -17.77 2.24 1.36
C ASP A 54 -18.60 2.69 0.13
N GLY A 55 -19.87 2.24 0.06
CA GLY A 55 -20.76 2.57 -1.05
C GLY A 55 -21.10 4.07 -1.17
N ASP A 56 -20.88 4.85 -0.13
CA ASP A 56 -21.10 6.31 -0.08
C ASP A 56 -19.81 7.09 -0.38
N GLY A 57 -18.71 6.41 -0.70
CA GLY A 57 -17.40 7.01 -0.94
C GLY A 57 -16.67 7.48 0.33
N TYR A 58 -17.09 7.01 1.51
CA TYR A 58 -16.41 7.29 2.77
C TYR A 58 -15.31 6.26 3.01
N ALA A 59 -14.07 6.70 3.25
CA ALA A 59 -12.95 5.79 3.51
C ALA A 59 -13.08 5.15 4.90
N ARG A 60 -13.57 3.91 4.92
CA ARG A 60 -13.69 3.11 6.15
C ARG A 60 -12.39 2.45 6.55
N GLY A 61 -11.62 1.98 5.59
CA GLY A 61 -10.29 1.45 5.80
C GLY A 61 -9.24 2.47 5.41
N ASN A 62 -8.29 2.77 6.29
CA ASN A 62 -7.18 3.67 6.01
C ASN A 62 -5.92 3.08 6.66
N VAL A 63 -4.91 2.78 5.85
CA VAL A 63 -3.63 2.24 6.34
C VAL A 63 -2.49 2.96 5.64
N VAL A 64 -1.53 3.45 6.40
CA VAL A 64 -0.23 3.83 5.87
C VAL A 64 0.71 2.64 5.99
N ILE A 65 1.33 2.29 4.90
CA ILE A 65 2.29 1.19 4.77
C ILE A 65 3.65 1.82 4.50
N GLY A 66 4.64 1.49 5.32
CA GLY A 66 6.04 1.89 5.13
C GLY A 66 6.93 0.70 4.85
N ILE A 67 7.93 0.90 4.00
CA ILE A 67 9.03 -0.04 3.80
C ILE A 67 10.29 0.65 4.28
N GLU A 68 10.86 0.11 5.34
CA GLU A 68 12.09 0.57 5.94
C GLU A 68 13.31 0.27 5.03
N PRO A 69 14.39 1.04 5.15
CA PRO A 69 15.65 0.73 4.47
C PRO A 69 16.16 -0.67 4.80
N PRO A 70 16.86 -1.34 3.87
CA PRO A 70 17.44 -2.66 4.12
C PRO A 70 18.37 -2.67 5.34
N GLY A 71 18.17 -3.64 6.23
CA GLY A 71 18.95 -3.82 7.45
C GLY A 71 18.21 -3.43 8.73
N THR A 72 17.01 -2.88 8.62
CA THR A 72 16.09 -2.69 9.75
C THR A 72 15.27 -3.96 10.02
N ASP A 73 14.69 -4.07 11.21
CA ASP A 73 13.79 -5.15 11.61
C ASP A 73 12.74 -4.57 12.57
N PRO A 74 11.45 -4.56 12.21
CA PRO A 74 10.81 -5.07 11.00
C PRO A 74 11.15 -4.27 9.74
N LEU A 75 10.92 -4.82 8.55
CA LEU A 75 11.14 -4.12 7.27
C LEU A 75 9.88 -3.43 6.74
N THR A 76 8.71 -3.98 6.99
CA THR A 76 7.44 -3.38 6.63
C THR A 76 6.67 -2.99 7.88
N VAL A 77 6.17 -1.77 7.90
CA VAL A 77 5.33 -1.24 8.98
C VAL A 77 3.96 -0.85 8.43
N LEU A 78 2.91 -1.13 9.20
CA LEU A 78 1.55 -0.74 8.89
C LEU A 78 0.97 0.04 10.06
N ILE A 79 0.38 1.20 9.80
CA ILE A 79 -0.44 1.89 10.79
C ILE A 79 -1.86 2.09 10.24
N ALA A 80 -2.82 1.44 10.86
CA ALA A 80 -4.21 1.62 10.52
C ALA A 80 -4.78 2.82 11.25
N MET A 81 -5.47 3.70 10.51
CA MET A 81 -5.99 4.96 11.01
C MET A 81 -7.52 4.92 11.07
N PRO A 82 -8.13 5.22 12.23
CA PRO A 82 -9.58 5.33 12.33
C PRO A 82 -10.14 6.39 11.36
N ALA A 83 -11.21 6.03 10.65
CA ALA A 83 -11.87 6.94 9.71
C ALA A 83 -12.43 8.20 10.39
N SER A 84 -12.65 8.15 11.70
CA SER A 84 -13.15 9.24 12.52
C SER A 84 -12.09 10.25 12.95
N VAL A 85 -10.79 9.95 12.76
CA VAL A 85 -9.73 10.87 13.19
C VAL A 85 -9.79 12.16 12.39
N LEU A 86 -9.68 13.30 13.11
CA LEU A 86 -9.64 14.62 12.48
C LEU A 86 -8.28 14.88 11.87
N VAL A 87 -8.29 15.34 10.62
CA VAL A 87 -7.12 15.75 9.86
C VAL A 87 -7.34 17.14 9.27
N PRO A 88 -6.29 17.91 9.02
CA PRO A 88 -6.40 19.22 8.38
C PRO A 88 -6.93 19.11 6.94
N GLN A 89 -7.78 20.07 6.53
CA GLN A 89 -8.19 20.27 5.15
C GLN A 89 -8.35 21.77 4.88
N GLY A 90 -7.29 22.42 4.37
CA GLY A 90 -7.21 23.87 4.29
C GLY A 90 -7.23 24.50 5.68
N ASP A 91 -8.14 25.46 5.89
CA ASP A 91 -8.31 26.14 7.19
C ASP A 91 -9.23 25.37 8.18
N ASP A 92 -9.83 24.26 7.73
CA ASP A 92 -10.75 23.45 8.49
C ASP A 92 -10.13 22.10 8.92
N SER A 93 -10.85 21.36 9.75
CA SER A 93 -10.57 19.96 10.08
C SER A 93 -11.76 19.09 9.70
N VAL A 94 -11.46 17.97 9.03
CA VAL A 94 -12.46 16.97 8.63
C VAL A 94 -12.06 15.60 9.17
N THR A 95 -13.00 14.66 9.20
CA THR A 95 -12.63 13.28 9.50
C THR A 95 -11.91 12.64 8.31
N LEU A 96 -10.87 11.85 8.55
CA LEU A 96 -10.07 11.20 7.51
C LEU A 96 -10.93 10.43 6.50
N GLY A 97 -12.01 9.80 6.97
CA GLY A 97 -12.94 9.07 6.10
C GLY A 97 -13.66 9.92 5.05
N VAL A 98 -13.75 11.25 5.23
CA VAL A 98 -14.41 12.16 4.28
C VAL A 98 -13.45 12.68 3.21
N THR A 99 -12.14 12.61 3.43
CA THR A 99 -11.14 13.23 2.54
C THR A 99 -11.27 12.81 1.07
N PRO A 100 -11.54 11.52 0.70
CA PRO A 100 -11.70 11.15 -0.70
C PRO A 100 -12.95 11.74 -1.36
N GLN A 101 -14.00 12.01 -0.58
CA GLN A 101 -15.25 12.61 -1.11
C GLN A 101 -15.08 14.04 -1.56
N SER A 102 -14.12 14.76 -0.95
CA SER A 102 -13.96 16.21 -1.18
C SER A 102 -13.04 16.54 -2.34
N ALA A 103 -12.14 15.62 -2.74
CA ALA A 103 -11.16 15.94 -3.78
C ALA A 103 -10.57 14.69 -4.38
N ASP A 104 -9.85 13.85 -4.01
CA ASP A 104 -9.26 12.64 -4.58
C ASP A 104 -8.28 12.00 -3.58
N THR A 105 -7.57 10.98 -4.02
CA THR A 105 -6.54 10.31 -3.22
C THR A 105 -5.47 11.30 -2.72
N LEU A 106 -5.13 12.33 -3.50
CA LEU A 106 -4.10 13.31 -3.14
C LEU A 106 -4.53 14.17 -1.94
N ALA A 107 -5.82 14.48 -1.80
CA ALA A 107 -6.31 15.23 -0.64
C ALA A 107 -6.14 14.44 0.66
N ALA A 108 -6.36 13.13 0.64
CA ALA A 108 -6.14 12.27 1.79
C ALA A 108 -4.65 12.17 2.15
N VAL A 109 -3.78 12.03 1.14
CA VAL A 109 -2.32 12.07 1.32
C VAL A 109 -1.91 13.37 2.00
N THR A 110 -2.28 14.51 1.43
CA THR A 110 -1.94 15.83 1.99
C THR A 110 -2.46 16.02 3.42
N ALA A 111 -3.67 15.54 3.70
CA ALA A 111 -4.26 15.65 5.04
C ALA A 111 -3.48 14.85 6.09
N ILE A 112 -2.97 13.66 5.73
CA ILE A 112 -2.12 12.84 6.61
C ILE A 112 -0.74 13.49 6.78
N GLU A 113 -0.13 13.98 5.70
CA GLU A 113 1.15 14.68 5.76
C GLU A 113 1.10 15.89 6.70
N GLN A 114 0.05 16.69 6.57
CA GLN A 114 -0.14 17.89 7.41
C GLN A 114 -0.52 17.54 8.86
N GLY A 115 -1.36 16.51 9.04
CA GLY A 115 -1.88 16.14 10.36
C GLY A 115 -0.88 15.40 11.23
N PHE A 116 -0.01 14.58 10.63
CA PHE A 116 0.92 13.70 11.34
C PHE A 116 2.39 13.99 11.02
N GLY A 117 2.70 14.95 10.15
CA GLY A 117 4.06 15.24 9.72
C GLY A 117 4.75 14.03 9.07
N LEU A 118 3.98 13.20 8.37
CA LEU A 118 4.43 11.97 7.74
C LEU A 118 4.46 12.15 6.23
N ARG A 119 5.63 11.95 5.60
CA ARG A 119 5.73 11.97 4.13
C ARG A 119 5.03 10.74 3.56
N ILE A 120 4.19 10.94 2.55
CA ILE A 120 3.51 9.88 1.82
C ILE A 120 3.91 9.93 0.35
N ASP A 121 4.66 8.93 -0.11
CA ASP A 121 5.20 8.89 -1.47
C ASP A 121 4.15 8.48 -2.51
N ALA A 122 3.15 7.69 -2.10
CA ALA A 122 2.06 7.25 -2.96
C ALA A 122 0.74 7.12 -2.20
N GLY A 123 -0.38 7.31 -2.92
CA GLY A 123 -1.72 7.04 -2.44
C GLY A 123 -2.43 6.06 -3.37
N LEU A 124 -3.17 5.11 -2.80
CA LEU A 124 -4.03 4.16 -3.50
C LEU A 124 -5.39 4.11 -2.80
N THR A 125 -6.42 4.59 -3.49
CA THR A 125 -7.80 4.53 -3.01
C THR A 125 -8.57 3.49 -3.83
N LEU A 126 -9.15 2.53 -3.17
CA LEU A 126 -9.98 1.48 -3.75
C LEU A 126 -11.43 1.73 -3.36
N ASP A 127 -12.32 1.81 -4.33
CA ASP A 127 -13.73 1.71 -4.00
C ASP A 127 -14.06 0.28 -3.54
N ARG A 128 -15.29 0.07 -3.07
CA ARG A 128 -15.74 -1.23 -2.57
C ARG A 128 -15.57 -2.34 -3.61
N LEU A 129 -15.81 -2.07 -4.89
CA LEU A 129 -15.73 -3.08 -5.95
C LEU A 129 -14.28 -3.32 -6.38
N ALA A 130 -13.42 -2.30 -6.38
CA ALA A 130 -11.99 -2.47 -6.61
C ALA A 130 -11.36 -3.33 -5.51
N PHE A 131 -11.72 -3.07 -4.24
CA PHE A 131 -11.25 -3.92 -3.13
C PHE A 131 -11.76 -5.35 -3.26
N ALA A 132 -13.03 -5.54 -3.64
CA ALA A 132 -13.55 -6.87 -3.96
C ALA A 132 -12.76 -7.55 -5.09
N GLY A 133 -12.45 -6.82 -6.16
CA GLY A 133 -11.64 -7.33 -7.28
C GLY A 133 -10.21 -7.69 -6.87
N LEU A 134 -9.60 -6.91 -5.98
CA LEU A 134 -8.29 -7.22 -5.39
C LEU A 134 -8.33 -8.55 -4.64
N VAL A 135 -9.32 -8.74 -3.77
CA VAL A 135 -9.48 -9.96 -2.96
C VAL A 135 -9.79 -11.17 -3.85
N ASP A 136 -10.66 -11.04 -4.85
CA ASP A 136 -10.93 -12.13 -5.80
C ASP A 136 -9.67 -12.47 -6.62
N GLY A 137 -8.85 -11.48 -6.95
CA GLY A 137 -7.60 -11.66 -7.68
C GLY A 137 -6.52 -12.43 -6.90
N VAL A 138 -6.68 -12.54 -5.58
CA VAL A 138 -5.81 -13.33 -4.68
C VAL A 138 -6.49 -14.60 -4.16
N ASP A 139 -7.59 -15.01 -4.79
CA ASP A 139 -8.39 -16.19 -4.42
C ASP A 139 -9.04 -16.08 -3.04
N GLY A 140 -9.46 -14.89 -2.65
CA GLY A 140 -10.14 -14.63 -1.38
C GLY A 140 -9.20 -14.54 -0.18
N VAL A 141 -9.78 -14.16 0.96
CA VAL A 141 -9.07 -13.97 2.23
C VAL A 141 -9.70 -14.79 3.35
N TRP A 142 -8.90 -15.15 4.36
CA TRP A 142 -9.37 -15.88 5.52
C TRP A 142 -9.50 -14.95 6.72
N VAL A 143 -10.61 -15.08 7.43
CA VAL A 143 -10.84 -14.37 8.69
C VAL A 143 -11.28 -15.33 9.77
N GLU A 144 -10.84 -15.10 11.00
CA GLU A 144 -11.35 -15.81 12.17
C GLU A 144 -12.45 -14.97 12.82
N LEU A 145 -13.61 -15.58 13.03
CA LEU A 145 -14.78 -14.92 13.61
C LEU A 145 -15.11 -15.55 14.96
N ASP A 146 -15.05 -14.76 16.02
CA ASP A 146 -15.43 -15.19 17.36
C ASP A 146 -16.94 -15.42 17.49
N ARG A 147 -17.72 -14.72 16.69
CA ARG A 147 -19.20 -14.75 16.68
C ARG A 147 -19.75 -14.65 15.26
N PRO A 148 -20.99 -15.07 15.03
CA PRO A 148 -21.61 -14.89 13.73
C PRO A 148 -21.68 -13.41 13.34
N VAL A 149 -21.36 -13.10 12.08
CA VAL A 149 -21.45 -11.76 11.48
C VAL A 149 -22.50 -11.79 10.37
N LEU A 150 -23.36 -10.78 10.36
CA LEU A 150 -24.38 -10.60 9.35
C LEU A 150 -23.87 -9.61 8.30
N LEU A 151 -23.72 -10.09 7.06
CA LEU A 151 -23.40 -9.24 5.91
C LEU A 151 -24.65 -9.04 5.03
N PRO A 152 -24.78 -7.89 4.34
CA PRO A 152 -25.78 -7.73 3.30
C PRO A 152 -25.62 -8.83 2.23
N ALA A 153 -26.71 -9.43 1.78
CA ALA A 153 -26.67 -10.35 0.63
C ALA A 153 -26.74 -9.54 -0.66
N ILE A 154 -25.86 -9.87 -1.62
CA ILE A 154 -25.79 -9.15 -2.89
C ILE A 154 -27.08 -9.34 -3.68
N GLY A 155 -27.66 -8.21 -4.15
CA GLY A 155 -28.86 -8.22 -5.00
C GLY A 155 -30.17 -8.55 -4.28
N GLU A 156 -30.13 -8.71 -2.96
CA GLU A 156 -31.30 -8.95 -2.13
C GLU A 156 -31.22 -8.04 -0.90
N GLU A 157 -31.73 -6.81 -1.00
CA GLU A 157 -31.63 -5.77 0.04
C GLU A 157 -32.18 -6.20 1.41
N ASP A 158 -33.08 -7.20 1.45
CA ASP A 158 -33.70 -7.73 2.67
C ASP A 158 -33.06 -9.04 3.17
N ARG A 159 -32.07 -9.58 2.48
CA ARG A 159 -31.40 -10.82 2.91
C ARG A 159 -30.03 -10.56 3.50
N LEU A 160 -29.79 -11.22 4.62
CA LEU A 160 -28.49 -11.21 5.29
C LEU A 160 -27.81 -12.56 5.10
N ARG A 161 -26.53 -12.53 4.70
CA ARG A 161 -25.64 -13.69 4.73
C ARG A 161 -25.06 -13.81 6.12
N VAL A 162 -25.13 -14.96 6.74
CA VAL A 162 -24.52 -15.22 8.05
C VAL A 162 -23.15 -15.83 7.83
N LEU A 163 -22.13 -15.20 8.38
CA LEU A 163 -20.75 -15.71 8.42
C LEU A 163 -20.41 -16.25 9.80
N GLY A 164 -19.64 -17.31 9.85
CA GLY A 164 -19.00 -17.85 11.04
C GLY A 164 -19.91 -18.48 12.09
N PRO A 165 -19.44 -18.74 13.31
CA PRO A 165 -18.09 -18.44 13.84
C PRO A 165 -17.01 -19.43 13.32
N GLY A 166 -15.75 -19.12 13.63
CA GLY A 166 -14.55 -19.86 13.23
C GLY A 166 -13.88 -19.29 11.99
N TRP A 167 -12.99 -20.07 11.38
CA TRP A 167 -12.30 -19.67 10.16
C TRP A 167 -13.23 -19.68 8.95
N VAL A 168 -13.36 -18.54 8.29
CA VAL A 168 -14.22 -18.35 7.13
C VAL A 168 -13.41 -17.76 5.99
N LYS A 169 -13.50 -18.36 4.80
CA LYS A 169 -12.97 -17.77 3.57
C LYS A 169 -13.98 -16.80 2.99
N LEU A 170 -13.58 -15.56 2.79
CA LEU A 170 -14.39 -14.52 2.17
C LEU A 170 -13.99 -14.38 0.70
N ASP A 171 -14.98 -14.38 -0.19
CA ASP A 171 -14.84 -13.89 -1.57
C ASP A 171 -14.72 -12.36 -1.57
N GLY A 172 -14.39 -11.77 -2.73
CA GLY A 172 -14.13 -10.34 -2.81
C GLY A 172 -15.27 -9.47 -2.30
N ILE A 173 -16.50 -9.78 -2.66
CA ILE A 173 -17.66 -8.99 -2.21
C ILE A 173 -17.88 -9.13 -0.70
N ALA A 174 -17.81 -10.36 -0.18
CA ALA A 174 -17.96 -10.55 1.27
C ALA A 174 -16.84 -9.89 2.06
N ALA A 175 -15.61 -9.92 1.53
CA ALA A 175 -14.47 -9.23 2.14
C ALA A 175 -14.64 -7.71 2.11
N ALA A 176 -15.08 -7.15 0.99
CA ALA A 176 -15.33 -5.71 0.86
C ALA A 176 -16.44 -5.24 1.80
N ASP A 177 -17.54 -6.00 1.88
CA ASP A 177 -18.62 -5.70 2.81
C ASP A 177 -18.16 -5.81 4.27
N TYR A 178 -17.41 -6.85 4.59
CA TYR A 178 -16.85 -7.06 5.91
C TYR A 178 -15.85 -5.97 6.31
N ALA A 179 -15.03 -5.48 5.38
CA ALA A 179 -14.07 -4.40 5.62
C ALA A 179 -14.73 -3.10 6.08
N VAL A 180 -15.88 -2.75 5.46
CA VAL A 180 -16.55 -1.47 5.73
C VAL A 180 -17.70 -1.57 6.73
N LEU A 181 -18.12 -2.79 7.11
CA LEU A 181 -19.24 -3.06 8.01
C LEU A 181 -19.02 -2.42 9.39
N ARG A 182 -20.11 -1.92 9.95
CA ARG A 182 -20.20 -1.60 11.38
C ARG A 182 -20.94 -2.72 12.11
N ILE A 183 -20.21 -3.52 12.88
CA ILE A 183 -20.80 -4.57 13.70
C ILE A 183 -21.39 -3.93 14.96
N PRO A 184 -22.66 -4.22 15.33
CA PRO A 184 -23.26 -3.67 16.53
C PRO A 184 -22.44 -3.98 17.80
N GLY A 185 -22.08 -2.94 18.56
CA GLY A 185 -21.28 -3.06 19.78
C GLY A 185 -19.77 -3.12 19.56
N GLU A 186 -19.29 -3.12 18.29
CA GLU A 186 -17.87 -3.02 17.96
C GLU A 186 -17.36 -1.59 18.21
N SER A 187 -16.22 -1.46 18.87
CA SER A 187 -15.55 -0.17 18.99
C SER A 187 -14.92 0.26 17.66
N GLU A 188 -14.55 1.52 17.52
CA GLU A 188 -13.83 1.99 16.33
C GLU A 188 -12.45 1.30 16.19
N THR A 189 -11.76 1.07 17.32
CA THR A 189 -10.48 0.36 17.35
C THR A 189 -10.63 -1.08 16.90
N ASP A 190 -11.57 -1.84 17.45
CA ASP A 190 -11.82 -3.24 17.04
C ASP A 190 -12.15 -3.33 15.54
N ARG A 191 -12.90 -2.35 15.01
CA ARG A 191 -13.21 -2.27 13.58
C ARG A 191 -11.96 -2.06 12.73
N VAL A 192 -11.08 -1.18 13.17
CA VAL A 192 -9.82 -0.88 12.46
C VAL A 192 -8.87 -2.06 12.54
N GLU A 193 -8.74 -2.71 13.70
CA GLU A 193 -7.95 -3.95 13.86
C GLU A 193 -8.47 -5.08 12.95
N ARG A 194 -9.79 -5.25 12.89
CA ARG A 194 -10.44 -6.23 12.01
C ARG A 194 -10.14 -5.95 10.52
N PHE A 195 -10.19 -4.67 10.11
CA PHE A 195 -9.81 -4.27 8.75
C PHE A 195 -8.34 -4.53 8.47
N LEU A 196 -7.46 -4.22 9.43
CA LEU A 196 -6.02 -4.43 9.31
C LEU A 196 -5.69 -5.91 9.10
N GLY A 197 -6.25 -6.81 9.91
CA GLY A 197 -6.02 -8.25 9.76
C GLY A 197 -6.53 -8.80 8.40
N LEU A 198 -7.68 -8.30 7.92
CA LEU A 198 -8.18 -8.67 6.59
C LEU A 198 -7.25 -8.15 5.47
N LEU A 199 -6.72 -6.94 5.61
CA LEU A 199 -5.79 -6.36 4.64
C LEU A 199 -4.46 -7.11 4.64
N GLU A 200 -3.93 -7.49 5.79
CA GLU A 200 -2.68 -8.27 5.91
C GLU A 200 -2.80 -9.61 5.17
N ASP A 201 -3.90 -10.37 5.36
CA ASP A 201 -4.10 -11.64 4.63
C ASP A 201 -4.21 -11.39 3.11
N ALA A 202 -4.86 -10.31 2.68
CA ALA A 202 -4.92 -9.94 1.27
C ALA A 202 -3.54 -9.58 0.69
N LEU A 203 -2.74 -8.80 1.42
CA LEU A 203 -1.39 -8.39 1.01
C LEU A 203 -0.42 -9.58 0.95
N GLU A 204 -0.49 -10.52 1.90
CA GLU A 204 0.32 -11.73 1.89
C GLU A 204 0.09 -12.59 0.64
N ARG A 205 -1.16 -12.60 0.13
CA ARG A 205 -1.61 -13.39 -1.02
C ARG A 205 -1.37 -12.72 -2.36
N LEU A 206 -0.93 -11.47 -2.39
CA LEU A 206 -0.65 -10.76 -3.63
C LEU A 206 0.26 -11.57 -4.58
N PRO A 207 0.18 -11.39 -5.90
CA PRO A 207 1.01 -12.09 -6.88
C PRO A 207 2.51 -11.91 -6.63
N ARG A 208 3.28 -12.95 -6.93
CA ARG A 208 4.75 -12.96 -6.73
C ARG A 208 5.51 -12.33 -7.89
N THR A 209 4.95 -12.36 -9.09
CA THR A 209 5.61 -11.86 -10.30
C THR A 209 5.10 -10.46 -10.66
N ASP A 210 5.96 -9.65 -11.25
CA ASP A 210 5.62 -8.27 -11.65
C ASP A 210 4.46 -8.25 -12.65
N ASP A 211 4.45 -9.18 -13.62
CA ASP A 211 3.41 -9.21 -14.64
C ASP A 211 2.03 -9.54 -14.04
N GLN A 212 1.97 -10.51 -13.14
CA GLN A 212 0.71 -10.87 -12.47
C GLN A 212 0.24 -9.75 -11.54
N MET A 213 1.17 -9.10 -10.79
CA MET A 213 0.85 -7.95 -9.94
C MET A 213 0.32 -6.79 -10.78
N ARG A 214 1.01 -6.46 -11.88
CA ARG A 214 0.56 -5.41 -12.82
C ARG A 214 -0.81 -5.76 -13.42
N GLN A 215 -1.02 -7.00 -13.82
CA GLN A 215 -2.31 -7.46 -14.34
C GLN A 215 -3.42 -7.30 -13.30
N LEU A 216 -3.18 -7.70 -12.05
CA LEU A 216 -4.14 -7.53 -10.96
C LEU A 216 -4.48 -6.05 -10.77
N LEU A 217 -3.50 -5.18 -10.56
CA LEU A 217 -3.73 -3.74 -10.35
C LEU A 217 -4.45 -3.09 -11.55
N THR A 218 -4.06 -3.45 -12.78
CA THR A 218 -4.71 -2.94 -13.99
C THR A 218 -6.18 -3.40 -14.10
N SER A 219 -6.49 -4.61 -13.62
CA SER A 219 -7.86 -5.14 -13.66
C SER A 219 -8.84 -4.40 -12.74
N LEU A 220 -8.35 -3.67 -11.74
CA LEU A 220 -9.18 -2.85 -10.86
C LEU A 220 -9.75 -1.62 -11.60
N GLY A 221 -9.13 -1.22 -12.70
CA GLY A 221 -9.64 -0.19 -13.60
C GLY A 221 -9.79 1.18 -12.94
N SER A 222 -10.83 1.92 -13.33
CA SER A 222 -11.13 3.26 -12.81
C SER A 222 -11.71 3.28 -11.39
N LEU A 223 -11.97 2.11 -10.81
CA LEU A 223 -12.47 1.96 -9.43
C LEU A 223 -11.33 2.00 -8.40
N ALA A 224 -10.09 1.93 -8.90
CA ALA A 224 -8.88 2.16 -8.13
C ALA A 224 -8.23 3.47 -8.60
N GLN A 225 -7.97 4.38 -7.68
CA GLN A 225 -7.30 5.66 -7.95
C GLN A 225 -5.94 5.66 -7.28
N SER A 226 -4.89 5.96 -8.04
CA SER A 226 -3.53 6.06 -7.54
C SER A 226 -2.91 7.41 -7.88
N THR A 227 -2.09 7.93 -6.98
CA THR A 227 -1.30 9.16 -7.21
C THR A 227 -0.04 8.90 -8.03
N VAL A 228 0.32 7.63 -8.22
CA VAL A 228 1.50 7.20 -8.99
C VAL A 228 1.12 6.16 -10.05
N PRO A 229 1.92 5.95 -11.10
CA PRO A 229 1.70 4.89 -12.07
C PRO A 229 1.67 3.49 -11.43
N THR A 230 0.91 2.56 -12.03
CA THR A 230 0.85 1.16 -11.57
C THR A 230 2.22 0.51 -11.50
N ASP A 231 3.12 0.83 -12.45
CA ASP A 231 4.47 0.27 -12.48
C ASP A 231 5.32 0.65 -11.26
N ASP A 232 5.04 1.79 -10.63
CA ASP A 232 5.73 2.24 -9.41
C ASP A 232 5.17 1.52 -8.17
N LEU A 233 3.89 1.13 -8.16
CA LEU A 233 3.27 0.35 -7.08
C LEU A 233 3.73 -1.12 -7.05
N VAL A 234 4.05 -1.71 -8.21
CA VAL A 234 4.41 -3.14 -8.31
C VAL A 234 5.59 -3.51 -7.42
N PRO A 235 6.77 -2.85 -7.49
CA PRO A 235 7.91 -3.21 -6.64
C PRO A 235 7.61 -3.01 -5.15
N PHE A 236 6.89 -1.94 -4.80
CA PHE A 236 6.48 -1.67 -3.43
C PHE A 236 5.62 -2.80 -2.86
N LEU A 237 4.52 -3.13 -3.51
CA LEU A 237 3.59 -4.17 -3.05
C LEU A 237 4.22 -5.57 -3.02
N LYS A 238 5.18 -5.86 -3.90
CA LYS A 238 5.95 -7.11 -3.85
C LYS A 238 6.84 -7.20 -2.63
N THR A 239 7.46 -6.11 -2.23
CA THR A 239 8.27 -6.04 -1.00
C THR A 239 7.37 -6.25 0.21
N VAL A 240 6.28 -5.49 0.33
CA VAL A 240 5.29 -5.65 1.40
C VAL A 240 4.81 -7.10 1.52
N ARG A 241 4.41 -7.70 0.38
CA ARG A 241 4.03 -9.12 0.36
C ARG A 241 5.11 -10.06 0.89
N ALA A 242 6.35 -9.86 0.48
CA ALA A 242 7.46 -10.72 0.87
C ALA A 242 7.78 -10.61 2.36
N ASP A 243 7.68 -9.40 2.91
CA ASP A 243 7.92 -9.13 4.32
C ASP A 243 6.81 -9.71 5.21
N ILE A 244 5.54 -9.55 4.84
CA ILE A 244 4.42 -10.18 5.56
C ILE A 244 4.56 -11.70 5.53
N GLY A 245 4.82 -12.30 4.36
CA GLY A 245 5.01 -13.75 4.23
C GLY A 245 6.27 -14.30 4.93
N SER A 246 7.14 -13.43 5.45
CA SER A 246 8.35 -13.77 6.21
C SER A 246 8.28 -13.34 7.68
N ASP A 247 7.11 -12.92 8.15
CA ASP A 247 6.86 -12.42 9.52
C ASP A 247 7.77 -11.23 9.89
N ARG A 248 8.05 -10.36 8.91
CA ARG A 248 8.88 -9.16 9.03
C ARG A 248 8.05 -7.88 8.93
N VAL A 249 6.89 -7.93 9.54
CA VAL A 249 5.92 -6.84 9.55
C VAL A 249 5.62 -6.42 10.98
N ARG A 250 5.40 -5.13 11.16
CA ARG A 250 4.82 -4.57 12.38
C ARG A 250 3.55 -3.83 12.01
N ALA A 251 2.43 -4.22 12.63
CA ALA A 251 1.13 -3.63 12.38
C ALA A 251 0.56 -3.05 13.70
N GLU A 252 0.10 -1.81 13.61
CA GLU A 252 -0.43 -1.08 14.77
C GLU A 252 -1.68 -0.28 14.37
N VAL A 253 -2.49 0.06 15.34
CA VAL A 253 -3.62 0.99 15.17
C VAL A 253 -3.27 2.34 15.80
N LEU A 254 -3.53 3.43 15.07
CA LEU A 254 -3.33 4.79 15.58
C LEU A 254 -4.21 5.00 16.83
N PRO A 255 -3.64 5.29 17.98
CA PRO A 255 -4.41 5.59 19.16
C PRO A 255 -5.15 6.93 19.02
N VAL A 256 -6.45 6.93 19.37
CA VAL A 256 -7.31 8.10 19.22
C VAL A 256 -8.20 8.30 20.43
N GLU A 257 -8.55 9.56 20.71
CA GLU A 257 -9.53 9.95 21.73
C GLU A 257 -10.83 10.43 21.07
N LEU A 258 -11.95 9.84 21.46
CA LEU A 258 -13.26 10.20 20.91
C LEU A 258 -13.71 11.60 21.39
N ILE A 259 -14.12 12.42 20.44
CA ILE A 259 -14.77 13.71 20.73
C ILE A 259 -16.25 13.44 21.01
N ARG A 260 -16.70 13.82 22.20
CA ARG A 260 -18.11 13.69 22.61
C ARG A 260 -18.92 14.90 22.16
N GLY A 261 -20.11 14.68 21.62
CA GLY A 261 -21.11 15.73 21.39
C GLY A 261 -21.27 16.20 19.94
N GLY A 262 -20.64 15.55 18.95
CA GLY A 262 -20.85 15.83 17.52
C GLY A 262 -22.00 15.03 16.90
N ALA A 263 -22.51 15.49 15.76
CA ALA A 263 -23.53 14.77 14.97
C ALA A 263 -22.97 13.49 14.29
N ARG A 264 -21.66 13.44 14.09
CA ARG A 264 -20.93 12.27 13.60
C ARG A 264 -19.81 11.93 14.57
N PRO A 265 -19.43 10.65 14.70
CA PRO A 265 -18.25 10.27 15.46
C PRO A 265 -17.01 10.99 14.89
N ALA A 266 -16.29 11.67 15.75
CA ALA A 266 -15.00 12.28 15.46
C ALA A 266 -14.03 11.94 16.57
N SER A 267 -12.76 11.86 16.26
CA SER A 267 -11.69 11.61 17.23
C SER A 267 -10.48 12.50 16.92
N ILE A 268 -9.66 12.73 17.90
CA ILE A 268 -8.34 13.34 17.75
C ILE A 268 -7.27 12.27 17.99
N ALA A 269 -6.10 12.48 17.44
CA ALA A 269 -4.94 11.65 17.78
C ALA A 269 -4.69 11.73 19.29
N ALA A 270 -4.49 10.58 19.93
CA ALA A 270 -4.14 10.54 21.35
C ALA A 270 -2.71 11.13 21.56
N PRO A 271 -2.35 11.54 22.78
CA PRO A 271 -1.05 12.17 23.05
C PRO A 271 0.18 11.32 22.69
N ASP A 272 0.02 10.00 22.66
CA ASP A 272 1.06 9.04 22.29
C ASP A 272 1.08 8.68 20.78
N ALA A 273 0.09 9.14 20.01
CA ALA A 273 -0.01 8.85 18.58
C ALA A 273 1.21 9.36 17.80
N ASP A 274 1.69 10.57 18.09
CA ASP A 274 2.85 11.14 17.41
C ASP A 274 4.13 10.35 17.71
N ALA A 275 4.32 9.89 18.94
CA ALA A 275 5.43 9.04 19.34
C ALA A 275 5.37 7.67 18.62
N LEU A 276 4.16 7.10 18.46
CA LEU A 276 3.97 5.87 17.71
C LEU A 276 4.32 6.06 16.22
N VAL A 277 3.79 7.11 15.58
CA VAL A 277 4.10 7.42 14.18
C VAL A 277 5.60 7.64 13.99
N GLN A 278 6.25 8.36 14.89
CA GLN A 278 7.70 8.57 14.84
C GLN A 278 8.50 7.26 15.01
N ALA A 279 8.03 6.36 15.86
CA ALA A 279 8.69 5.07 16.08
C ALA A 279 8.50 4.10 14.91
N LEU A 280 7.38 4.22 14.17
CA LEU A 280 7.07 3.36 13.01
C LEU A 280 7.66 3.90 11.70
N PHE A 281 7.81 5.22 11.57
CA PHE A 281 8.24 5.89 10.33
C PHE A 281 9.35 6.92 10.63
N PRO A 282 10.52 6.48 11.09
CA PRO A 282 11.57 7.39 11.54
C PRO A 282 12.17 8.25 10.40
N ASP A 283 12.24 7.70 9.17
CA ASP A 283 12.86 8.33 8.01
C ASP A 283 11.85 8.96 7.04
N ALA A 284 10.55 8.78 7.28
CA ALA A 284 9.47 9.37 6.49
C ALA A 284 8.87 10.63 7.14
N ARG A 285 9.54 11.26 8.11
CA ARG A 285 9.04 12.50 8.75
C ARG A 285 9.29 13.72 7.87
N VAL A 286 8.26 14.52 7.67
CA VAL A 286 8.41 15.87 7.10
C VAL A 286 8.92 16.77 8.22
N THR A 287 10.17 17.22 8.12
CA THR A 287 10.65 18.28 9.01
C THR A 287 9.89 19.55 8.64
N PRO A 288 9.10 20.17 9.53
CA PRO A 288 8.47 21.44 9.21
C PRO A 288 9.61 22.41 8.86
N GLU A 289 9.61 22.93 7.65
CA GLU A 289 10.54 23.98 7.24
C GLU A 289 10.42 25.09 8.28
N GLY A 290 11.52 25.31 9.00
CA GLY A 290 11.55 26.28 10.06
C GLY A 290 11.00 27.60 9.56
N THR A 291 9.94 28.07 10.17
CA THR A 291 9.46 29.43 10.03
C THR A 291 10.62 30.29 10.52
N GLY A 292 11.50 30.69 9.60
CA GLY A 292 12.55 31.66 9.88
C GLY A 292 11.92 32.98 10.27
N MET A 293 11.57 33.08 11.55
CA MET A 293 11.38 34.38 12.17
C MET A 293 12.77 35.02 12.31
N THR A 294 13.20 35.67 11.23
CA THR A 294 14.19 36.73 11.36
C THR A 294 13.53 37.88 12.09
N GLY A 295 13.93 38.07 13.36
CA GLY A 295 13.63 39.24 14.17
C GLY A 295 14.25 40.53 13.62
#